data_e641d18712cd7789296199275ea87cc8
#
_entry.id   e641d18712cd7789296199275ea87cc8
#
_cell.length_a   1.000
_cell.length_b   1.000
_cell.length_c   1.000
_cell.angle_alpha   90.00
_cell.angle_beta   90.00
_cell.angle_gamma   90.00
#
_symmetry.space_group_name_H-M   'P 1'
#
loop_
_entity.id
_entity.type
_entity.pdbx_description
1 polymer ?
#
loop_
_entity_poly.entity_id
_entity_poly.type
_entity_poly.pdbx_seq_one_letter_code
_entity_poly.pdbx_strand_id
1 'polypeptide(L)'
;VVRPEAIDYWDYLSACHWAMDAGMMSDMARATGRDASTYEAMQQKATDYIRATFTNADGTFKNDILNTMQTPALFALRNHLFSGEAKTRLINRLRDNFKAHGNCLQTGFLGTSILMSTLTDNGMSDIAYELLFQHKNPSWLYSIDNGATTIWERWNSYMRNEGMGPKGMNSFNHYAYGAVCEWIWETAAGIAADTSQPGFKHIVMRPVPDKRLGFVKAQYRSAAGVIKSEWHYD
;
A
#
# COMPACT_ATOMS: atom_id res chain seq x y z
N VAL A 1 4.36 -17.80 21.51
CA VAL A 1 2.94 -18.10 21.69
C VAL A 1 2.18 -17.25 20.70
N VAL A 2 1.56 -17.86 19.69
CA VAL A 2 0.68 -17.17 18.75
C VAL A 2 -0.58 -16.79 19.49
N ARG A 3 -0.93 -15.51 19.53
CA ARG A 3 -2.18 -15.06 20.14
C ARG A 3 -3.34 -15.54 19.27
N PRO A 4 -4.49 -15.97 19.82
CA PRO A 4 -5.65 -16.41 19.03
C PRO A 4 -6.09 -15.36 17.99
N GLU A 5 -6.00 -14.08 18.32
CA GLU A 5 -6.33 -12.96 17.44
C GLU A 5 -5.40 -12.85 16.22
N ALA A 6 -4.18 -13.40 16.33
CA ALA A 6 -3.21 -13.38 15.23
C ALA A 6 -3.56 -14.40 14.14
N ILE A 7 -4.32 -15.47 14.45
CA ILE A 7 -4.70 -16.49 13.49
C ILE A 7 -5.63 -15.90 12.44
N ASP A 8 -6.72 -15.25 12.86
CA ASP A 8 -7.65 -14.59 11.94
C ASP A 8 -6.97 -13.53 11.06
N TYR A 9 -6.01 -12.79 11.62
CA TYR A 9 -5.26 -11.78 10.89
C TYR A 9 -4.41 -12.42 9.77
N TRP A 10 -3.66 -13.47 10.08
CA TRP A 10 -2.79 -14.13 9.11
C TRP A 10 -3.58 -14.91 8.07
N ASP A 11 -4.66 -15.56 8.45
CA ASP A 11 -5.56 -16.28 7.54
C ASP A 11 -6.24 -15.32 6.57
N TYR A 12 -6.70 -14.15 7.09
CA TYR A 12 -7.24 -13.08 6.26
C TYR A 12 -6.23 -12.56 5.24
N LEU A 13 -5.00 -12.23 5.69
CA LEU A 13 -3.95 -11.74 4.79
C LEU A 13 -3.55 -12.78 3.76
N SER A 14 -3.42 -14.04 4.15
CA SER A 14 -3.09 -15.15 3.23
C SER A 14 -4.16 -15.30 2.15
N ALA A 15 -5.44 -15.23 2.53
CA ALA A 15 -6.54 -15.27 1.57
C ALA A 15 -6.55 -14.06 0.64
N CYS A 16 -6.24 -12.85 1.15
CA CYS A 16 -6.11 -11.65 0.34
C CYS A 16 -4.97 -11.75 -0.67
N HIS A 17 -3.81 -12.28 -0.27
CA HIS A 17 -2.70 -12.53 -1.19
C HIS A 17 -3.08 -13.56 -2.25
N TRP A 18 -3.76 -14.64 -1.88
CA TRP A 18 -4.25 -15.61 -2.86
C TRP A 18 -5.14 -14.95 -3.93
N ALA A 19 -6.07 -14.09 -3.53
CA ALA A 19 -6.92 -13.36 -4.47
C ALA A 19 -6.10 -12.41 -5.38
N MET A 20 -5.12 -11.68 -4.79
CA MET A 20 -4.23 -10.79 -5.55
C MET A 20 -3.35 -11.56 -6.53
N ASP A 21 -2.72 -12.64 -6.11
CA ASP A 21 -1.84 -13.47 -6.94
C ASP A 21 -2.61 -14.09 -8.11
N ALA A 22 -3.81 -14.59 -7.87
CA ALA A 22 -4.69 -15.11 -8.92
C ALA A 22 -5.09 -14.01 -9.91
N GLY A 23 -5.37 -12.79 -9.45
CA GLY A 23 -5.63 -11.63 -10.29
C GLY A 23 -4.43 -11.27 -11.16
N MET A 24 -3.24 -11.18 -10.59
CA MET A 24 -2.00 -10.92 -11.34
C MET A 24 -1.72 -12.00 -12.38
N MET A 25 -1.94 -13.29 -12.06
CA MET A 25 -1.81 -14.39 -13.01
C MET A 25 -2.82 -14.29 -14.15
N SER A 26 -4.06 -13.86 -13.86
CA SER A 26 -5.08 -13.58 -14.87
C SER A 26 -4.63 -12.49 -15.85
N ASP A 27 -4.12 -11.36 -15.31
CA ASP A 27 -3.63 -10.25 -16.13
C ASP A 27 -2.43 -10.65 -16.99
N MET A 28 -1.48 -11.44 -16.46
CA MET A 28 -0.35 -11.96 -17.21
C MET A 28 -0.79 -12.94 -18.31
N ALA A 29 -1.79 -13.80 -18.04
CA ALA A 29 -2.34 -14.69 -19.05
C ALA A 29 -2.94 -13.90 -20.21
N ARG A 30 -3.79 -12.89 -19.91
CA ARG A 30 -4.37 -12.00 -20.94
C ARG A 30 -3.31 -11.25 -21.74
N ALA A 31 -2.32 -10.65 -21.06
CA ALA A 31 -1.26 -9.89 -21.71
C ALA A 31 -0.39 -10.74 -22.65
N THR A 32 -0.32 -12.06 -22.41
CA THR A 32 0.41 -13.02 -23.25
C THR A 32 -0.47 -13.81 -24.21
N GLY A 33 -1.77 -13.46 -24.33
CA GLY A 33 -2.72 -14.13 -25.23
C GLY A 33 -3.10 -15.55 -24.78
N ARG A 34 -2.96 -15.87 -23.50
CA ARG A 34 -3.31 -17.17 -22.89
C ARG A 34 -4.70 -17.10 -22.26
N ASP A 35 -5.32 -18.27 -22.07
CA ASP A 35 -6.57 -18.37 -21.35
C ASP A 35 -6.39 -18.01 -19.88
N ALA A 36 -7.17 -17.05 -19.39
CA ALA A 36 -7.15 -16.55 -18.02
C ALA A 36 -8.22 -17.18 -17.14
N SER A 37 -9.14 -17.96 -17.68
CA SER A 37 -10.36 -18.44 -17.01
C SER A 37 -10.11 -19.17 -15.68
N THR A 38 -9.06 -19.99 -15.63
CA THR A 38 -8.67 -20.71 -14.41
C THR A 38 -8.28 -19.75 -13.29
N TYR A 39 -7.51 -18.70 -13.60
CA TYR A 39 -7.05 -17.71 -12.62
C TYR A 39 -8.18 -16.78 -12.19
N GLU A 40 -9.09 -16.44 -13.09
CA GLU A 40 -10.31 -15.68 -12.78
C GLU A 40 -11.20 -16.45 -11.80
N ALA A 41 -11.39 -17.74 -12.06
CA ALA A 41 -12.15 -18.61 -11.15
C ALA A 41 -11.48 -18.74 -9.77
N MET A 42 -10.15 -18.81 -9.72
CA MET A 42 -9.39 -18.83 -8.46
C MET A 42 -9.54 -17.51 -7.70
N GLN A 43 -9.41 -16.38 -8.38
CA GLN A 43 -9.58 -15.05 -7.78
C GLN A 43 -11.00 -14.89 -7.21
N GLN A 44 -12.02 -15.29 -7.97
CA GLN A 44 -13.41 -15.21 -7.52
C GLN A 44 -13.63 -16.08 -6.28
N LYS A 45 -13.16 -17.34 -6.31
CA LYS A 45 -13.24 -18.26 -5.17
C LYS A 45 -12.57 -17.69 -3.91
N ALA A 46 -11.36 -17.13 -4.05
CA ALA A 46 -10.66 -16.51 -2.93
C ALA A 46 -11.43 -15.30 -2.39
N THR A 47 -11.94 -14.43 -3.27
CA THR A 47 -12.73 -13.26 -2.90
C THR A 47 -14.01 -13.63 -2.18
N ASP A 48 -14.73 -14.65 -2.65
CA ASP A 48 -15.95 -15.13 -2.03
C ASP A 48 -15.67 -15.76 -0.65
N TYR A 49 -14.58 -16.52 -0.54
CA TYR A 49 -14.12 -17.03 0.76
C TYR A 49 -13.83 -15.91 1.76
N ILE A 50 -13.10 -14.87 1.33
CA ILE A 50 -12.77 -13.73 2.19
C ILE A 50 -14.07 -13.05 2.66
N ARG A 51 -14.98 -12.77 1.74
CA ARG A 51 -16.26 -12.11 2.07
C ARG A 51 -17.08 -12.96 3.05
N ALA A 52 -17.22 -14.25 2.79
CA ALA A 52 -18.01 -15.15 3.63
C ALA A 52 -17.40 -15.36 5.01
N THR A 53 -16.07 -15.43 5.11
CA THR A 53 -15.39 -15.79 6.35
C THR A 53 -15.10 -14.58 7.24
N PHE A 54 -14.61 -13.47 6.67
CA PHE A 54 -14.01 -12.41 7.46
C PHE A 54 -14.80 -11.11 7.48
N THR A 55 -15.79 -10.90 6.56
CA THR A 55 -16.45 -9.60 6.44
C THR A 55 -17.96 -9.66 6.66
N ASN A 56 -18.53 -8.52 7.03
CA ASN A 56 -19.96 -8.24 7.06
C ASN A 56 -20.36 -7.39 5.84
N ALA A 57 -21.64 -7.39 5.49
CA ALA A 57 -22.15 -6.64 4.33
C ALA A 57 -22.01 -5.11 4.47
N ASP A 58 -21.85 -4.60 5.68
CA ASP A 58 -21.78 -3.17 5.99
C ASP A 58 -20.39 -2.55 5.85
N GLY A 59 -19.38 -3.34 5.47
CA GLY A 59 -17.98 -2.89 5.34
C GLY A 59 -17.15 -3.10 6.59
N THR A 60 -17.68 -3.80 7.60
CA THR A 60 -16.90 -4.20 8.79
C THR A 60 -16.33 -5.61 8.66
N PHE A 61 -15.36 -5.93 9.50
CA PHE A 61 -14.87 -7.28 9.70
C PHE A 61 -15.61 -7.95 10.84
N LYS A 62 -15.82 -9.28 10.74
CA LYS A 62 -16.47 -10.09 11.80
C LYS A 62 -15.64 -10.14 13.08
N ASN A 63 -14.31 -10.11 12.95
CA ASN A 63 -13.41 -9.95 14.08
C ASN A 63 -13.17 -8.45 14.32
N ASP A 64 -13.58 -7.95 15.48
CA ASP A 64 -13.51 -6.53 15.84
C ASP A 64 -12.08 -5.97 15.85
N ILE A 65 -11.08 -6.80 16.13
CA ILE A 65 -9.68 -6.38 16.12
C ILE A 65 -9.25 -5.92 14.72
N LEU A 66 -9.70 -6.62 13.67
CA LEU A 66 -9.40 -6.24 12.28
C LEU A 66 -9.99 -4.87 11.91
N ASN A 67 -11.08 -4.47 12.57
CA ASN A 67 -11.70 -3.16 12.38
C ASN A 67 -10.84 -2.00 12.94
N THR A 68 -9.93 -2.29 13.86
CA THR A 68 -9.06 -1.29 14.49
C THR A 68 -7.71 -1.12 13.78
N MET A 69 -7.41 -1.93 12.79
CA MET A 69 -6.11 -2.00 12.14
C MET A 69 -6.12 -1.38 10.73
N GLN A 70 -5.03 -0.73 10.33
CA GLN A 70 -4.87 -0.17 8.97
C GLN A 70 -4.73 -1.26 7.91
N THR A 71 -3.88 -2.25 8.13
CA THR A 71 -3.55 -3.29 7.14
C THR A 71 -4.76 -4.06 6.62
N PRO A 72 -5.69 -4.58 7.45
CA PRO A 72 -6.88 -5.26 6.94
C PRO A 72 -7.75 -4.38 6.05
N ALA A 73 -7.94 -3.11 6.41
CA ALA A 73 -8.71 -2.16 5.62
C ALA A 73 -8.06 -1.89 4.25
N LEU A 74 -6.73 -1.76 4.20
CA LEU A 74 -5.98 -1.60 2.95
C LEU A 74 -6.14 -2.81 2.04
N PHE A 75 -5.99 -4.02 2.56
CA PHE A 75 -6.20 -5.25 1.78
C PHE A 75 -7.65 -5.40 1.31
N ALA A 76 -8.64 -4.99 2.11
CA ALA A 76 -10.04 -4.99 1.69
C ALA A 76 -10.29 -4.03 0.51
N LEU A 77 -9.69 -2.84 0.52
CA LEU A 77 -9.76 -1.88 -0.59
C LEU A 77 -9.02 -2.39 -1.83
N ARG A 78 -7.83 -2.94 -1.65
CA ARG A 78 -7.00 -3.47 -2.75
C ARG A 78 -7.64 -4.66 -3.46
N ASN A 79 -8.32 -5.53 -2.72
CA ASN A 79 -9.06 -6.67 -3.26
C ASN A 79 -10.51 -6.36 -3.65
N HIS A 80 -10.92 -5.09 -3.61
CA HIS A 80 -12.27 -4.66 -3.96
C HIS A 80 -13.39 -5.46 -3.24
N LEU A 81 -13.18 -5.76 -1.94
CA LEU A 81 -14.11 -6.59 -1.18
C LEU A 81 -15.48 -5.92 -0.98
N PHE A 82 -15.51 -4.59 -0.99
CA PHE A 82 -16.72 -3.79 -0.76
C PHE A 82 -16.98 -2.82 -1.90
N SER A 83 -18.24 -2.45 -2.08
CA SER A 83 -18.69 -1.43 -3.04
C SER A 83 -19.72 -0.49 -2.39
N GLY A 84 -20.09 0.57 -3.08
CA GLY A 84 -21.12 1.52 -2.63
C GLY A 84 -20.88 2.05 -1.22
N GLU A 85 -21.93 2.08 -0.41
CA GLU A 85 -21.86 2.60 0.96
C GLU A 85 -20.93 1.82 1.89
N ALA A 86 -20.84 0.49 1.75
CA ALA A 86 -19.94 -0.32 2.56
C ALA A 86 -18.46 0.06 2.32
N LYS A 87 -18.08 0.33 1.07
CA LYS A 87 -16.76 0.87 0.73
C LYS A 87 -16.55 2.26 1.33
N THR A 88 -17.56 3.13 1.26
CA THR A 88 -17.48 4.47 1.84
C THR A 88 -17.27 4.42 3.35
N ARG A 89 -18.02 3.55 4.05
CA ARG A 89 -17.85 3.35 5.50
C ARG A 89 -16.45 2.82 5.85
N LEU A 90 -15.93 1.88 5.07
CA LEU A 90 -14.54 1.38 5.26
C LEU A 90 -13.52 2.50 5.11
N ILE A 91 -13.64 3.33 4.05
CA ILE A 91 -12.74 4.47 3.81
C ILE A 91 -12.81 5.46 4.98
N ASN A 92 -14.00 5.83 5.44
CA ASN A 92 -14.15 6.77 6.55
C ASN A 92 -13.54 6.21 7.83
N ARG A 93 -13.77 4.92 8.15
CA ARG A 93 -13.15 4.27 9.32
C ARG A 93 -11.62 4.26 9.20
N LEU A 94 -11.07 4.03 8.02
CA LEU A 94 -9.63 4.08 7.80
C LEU A 94 -9.06 5.50 7.99
N ARG A 95 -9.75 6.54 7.50
CA ARG A 95 -9.41 7.95 7.74
C ARG A 95 -9.42 8.27 9.23
N ASP A 96 -10.46 7.85 9.94
CA ASP A 96 -10.57 8.06 11.40
C ASP A 96 -9.46 7.33 12.16
N ASN A 97 -9.08 6.13 11.72
CA ASN A 97 -7.97 5.39 12.29
C ASN A 97 -6.63 6.15 12.14
N PHE A 98 -6.30 6.65 10.94
CA PHE A 98 -5.11 7.47 10.74
C PHE A 98 -5.11 8.69 11.65
N LYS A 99 -6.23 9.40 11.72
CA LYS A 99 -6.39 10.58 12.57
C LYS A 99 -6.21 10.25 14.06
N ALA A 100 -6.82 9.17 14.53
CA ALA A 100 -6.72 8.71 15.92
C ALA A 100 -5.28 8.34 16.32
N HIS A 101 -4.47 7.91 15.35
CA HIS A 101 -3.05 7.57 15.55
C HIS A 101 -2.09 8.71 15.14
N GLY A 102 -2.58 9.95 15.11
CA GLY A 102 -1.76 11.14 14.83
C GLY A 102 -1.18 11.16 13.41
N ASN A 103 -1.88 10.57 12.45
CA ASN A 103 -1.45 10.38 11.06
C ASN A 103 -0.10 9.63 10.96
N CYS A 104 0.06 8.59 11.78
CA CYS A 104 1.22 7.72 11.75
C CYS A 104 0.87 6.33 11.21
N LEU A 105 1.90 5.64 10.74
CA LEU A 105 1.81 4.28 10.20
C LEU A 105 1.59 3.26 11.32
N GLN A 106 0.68 2.30 11.09
CA GLN A 106 0.54 1.10 11.93
C GLN A 106 0.84 -0.17 11.13
N THR A 107 1.34 0.01 9.90
CA THR A 107 1.57 -1.09 8.97
C THR A 107 2.97 -1.66 9.12
N GLY A 108 3.08 -2.99 9.04
CA GLY A 108 4.31 -3.71 8.76
C GLY A 108 4.58 -3.82 7.26
N PHE A 109 5.47 -4.72 6.85
CA PHE A 109 5.90 -4.87 5.46
C PHE A 109 4.73 -5.04 4.48
N LEU A 110 3.82 -5.99 4.76
CA LEU A 110 2.72 -6.33 3.88
C LEU A 110 1.76 -5.14 3.67
N GLY A 111 1.38 -4.46 4.76
CA GLY A 111 0.50 -3.31 4.67
C GLY A 111 1.18 -2.12 4.01
N THR A 112 2.46 -1.86 4.31
CA THR A 112 3.20 -0.71 3.76
C THR A 112 3.42 -0.87 2.25
N SER A 113 3.60 -2.09 1.74
CA SER A 113 3.82 -2.34 0.31
C SER A 113 2.65 -1.88 -0.57
N ILE A 114 1.43 -1.93 -0.07
CA ILE A 114 0.22 -1.54 -0.80
C ILE A 114 -0.38 -0.21 -0.31
N LEU A 115 0.13 0.36 0.77
CA LEU A 115 -0.47 1.50 1.48
C LEU A 115 -0.73 2.68 0.56
N MET A 116 0.34 3.22 0.00
CA MET A 116 0.30 4.53 -0.65
C MET A 116 -0.54 4.50 -1.93
N SER A 117 -0.38 3.47 -2.77
CA SER A 117 -1.18 3.26 -3.97
C SER A 117 -2.66 3.02 -3.63
N THR A 118 -2.94 2.16 -2.63
CA THR A 118 -4.32 1.89 -2.21
C THR A 118 -5.02 3.15 -1.68
N LEU A 119 -4.32 3.99 -0.93
CA LEU A 119 -4.89 5.28 -0.48
C LEU A 119 -5.22 6.17 -1.67
N THR A 120 -4.30 6.34 -2.61
CA THR A 120 -4.48 7.18 -3.79
C THR A 120 -5.61 6.68 -4.68
N ASP A 121 -5.67 5.39 -4.96
CA ASP A 121 -6.70 4.75 -5.80
C ASP A 121 -8.12 4.86 -5.19
N ASN A 122 -8.19 5.15 -3.90
CA ASN A 122 -9.45 5.31 -3.18
C ASN A 122 -9.72 6.75 -2.71
N GLY A 123 -9.09 7.75 -3.35
CA GLY A 123 -9.35 9.17 -3.11
C GLY A 123 -8.81 9.69 -1.78
N MET A 124 -7.75 9.07 -1.26
CA MET A 124 -7.09 9.45 0.00
C MET A 124 -5.64 9.92 -0.24
N SER A 125 -5.37 10.58 -1.36
CA SER A 125 -4.04 11.12 -1.66
C SER A 125 -3.59 12.15 -0.62
N ASP A 126 -4.52 12.89 -0.03
CA ASP A 126 -4.28 13.79 1.09
C ASP A 126 -3.63 13.08 2.28
N ILE A 127 -4.13 11.90 2.66
CA ILE A 127 -3.56 11.07 3.72
C ILE A 127 -2.21 10.49 3.28
N ALA A 128 -2.10 10.01 2.04
CA ALA A 128 -0.83 9.49 1.54
C ALA A 128 0.30 10.52 1.65
N TYR A 129 0.04 11.75 1.25
CA TYR A 129 1.02 12.83 1.41
C TYR A 129 1.25 13.21 2.88
N GLU A 130 0.21 13.19 3.73
CA GLU A 130 0.37 13.41 5.17
C GLU A 130 1.32 12.38 5.81
N LEU A 131 1.20 11.10 5.41
CA LEU A 131 2.10 10.04 5.87
C LEU A 131 3.52 10.21 5.34
N LEU A 132 3.68 10.64 4.07
CA LEU A 132 4.99 10.89 3.48
C LEU A 132 5.74 11.99 4.23
N PHE A 133 5.05 13.06 4.63
CA PHE A 133 5.62 14.20 5.35
C PHE A 133 5.58 14.07 6.88
N GLN A 134 5.20 12.91 7.41
CA GLN A 134 5.16 12.68 8.85
C GLN A 134 6.57 12.52 9.43
N HIS A 135 6.87 13.29 10.49
CA HIS A 135 8.13 13.23 11.23
C HIS A 135 8.05 12.44 12.54
N LYS A 136 6.82 12.11 13.02
CA LYS A 136 6.64 11.30 14.22
C LYS A 136 6.79 9.83 13.91
N ASN A 137 7.38 9.07 14.82
CA ASN A 137 7.43 7.60 14.71
C ASN A 137 6.03 6.98 14.90
N PRO A 138 5.63 6.00 14.09
CA PRO A 138 6.28 5.44 12.90
C PRO A 138 6.15 6.29 11.62
N SER A 139 7.26 6.60 10.96
CA SER A 139 7.27 7.27 9.65
C SER A 139 8.64 7.16 8.97
N TRP A 140 8.70 7.42 7.65
CA TRP A 140 9.96 7.44 6.91
C TRP A 140 10.85 8.60 7.34
N LEU A 141 10.27 9.81 7.51
CA LEU A 141 11.06 10.99 7.88
C LEU A 141 11.60 10.90 9.31
N TYR A 142 10.93 10.21 10.22
CA TYR A 142 11.50 9.91 11.53
C TYR A 142 12.86 9.21 11.42
N SER A 143 12.97 8.21 10.54
CA SER A 143 14.23 7.51 10.31
C SER A 143 15.29 8.45 9.75
N ILE A 144 14.93 9.29 8.78
CA ILE A 144 15.82 10.29 8.17
C ILE A 144 16.27 11.31 9.21
N ASP A 145 15.37 11.84 10.03
CA ASP A 145 15.68 12.79 11.11
C ASP A 145 16.63 12.21 12.18
N ASN A 146 16.71 10.89 12.23
CA ASN A 146 17.64 10.16 13.12
C ASN A 146 18.87 9.63 12.37
N GLY A 147 19.19 10.18 11.21
CA GLY A 147 20.43 9.92 10.47
C GLY A 147 20.39 8.70 9.56
N ALA A 148 19.21 8.18 9.21
CA ALA A 148 19.11 7.07 8.26
C ALA A 148 19.60 7.51 6.87
N THR A 149 20.48 6.71 6.30
CA THR A 149 20.94 6.81 4.89
C THR A 149 20.42 5.66 4.02
N THR A 150 19.75 4.71 4.64
CA THR A 150 19.17 3.50 4.06
C THR A 150 17.81 3.25 4.69
N ILE A 151 16.98 2.42 4.07
CA ILE A 151 15.70 2.00 4.64
C ILE A 151 15.95 1.01 5.79
N TRP A 152 15.33 1.27 6.95
CA TRP A 152 15.41 0.42 8.11
C TRP A 152 14.37 -0.72 8.06
N GLU A 153 14.70 -1.86 8.67
CA GLU A 153 13.81 -3.02 8.74
C GLU A 153 12.57 -2.77 9.59
N ARG A 154 12.71 -1.95 10.63
CA ARG A 154 11.62 -1.66 11.57
C ARG A 154 11.43 -0.16 11.74
N TRP A 155 10.21 0.28 11.99
CA TRP A 155 9.94 1.67 12.34
C TRP A 155 10.64 2.09 13.63
N ASN A 156 10.84 1.14 14.56
CA ASN A 156 11.56 1.32 15.82
C ASN A 156 12.98 0.71 15.81
N SER A 157 13.63 0.63 14.67
CA SER A 157 15.03 0.17 14.59
C SER A 157 15.96 1.00 15.47
N TYR A 158 15.67 2.28 15.61
CA TYR A 158 16.26 3.22 16.56
C TYR A 158 15.20 4.18 17.09
N MET A 159 15.20 4.42 18.40
CA MET A 159 14.33 5.37 19.06
C MET A 159 15.18 6.36 19.86
N ARG A 160 14.93 7.67 19.72
CA ARG A 160 15.75 8.73 20.36
C ARG A 160 15.95 8.53 21.86
N ASN A 161 14.91 8.11 22.57
CA ASN A 161 14.93 7.98 24.00
C ASN A 161 15.26 6.56 24.51
N GLU A 162 15.29 5.58 23.61
CA GLU A 162 15.45 4.16 23.95
C GLU A 162 16.71 3.55 23.33
N GLY A 163 17.29 4.23 22.31
CA GLY A 163 18.45 3.75 21.57
C GLY A 163 18.09 2.72 20.50
N MET A 164 18.97 1.76 20.28
CA MET A 164 18.81 0.69 19.30
C MET A 164 17.65 -0.23 19.68
N GLY A 165 16.86 -0.59 18.68
CA GLY A 165 15.76 -1.54 18.82
C GLY A 165 16.22 -2.98 19.12
N PRO A 166 15.32 -3.96 18.98
CA PRO A 166 15.63 -5.37 19.32
C PRO A 166 16.89 -5.86 18.63
N LYS A 167 17.71 -6.67 19.33
CA LYS A 167 18.97 -7.21 18.79
C LYS A 167 18.77 -8.18 17.62
N GLY A 168 17.60 -8.84 17.55
CA GLY A 168 17.27 -9.75 16.44
C GLY A 168 16.39 -9.08 15.41
N MET A 169 16.59 -9.40 14.11
CA MET A 169 15.79 -8.87 13.00
C MET A 169 15.69 -7.33 13.04
N ASN A 170 16.81 -6.66 13.08
CA ASN A 170 16.90 -5.20 13.12
C ASN A 170 18.00 -4.71 12.18
N SER A 171 17.82 -4.95 10.88
CA SER A 171 18.72 -4.45 9.84
C SER A 171 18.49 -2.95 9.62
N PHE A 172 19.59 -2.21 9.44
CA PHE A 172 19.55 -0.82 9.01
C PHE A 172 19.67 -0.68 7.49
N ASN A 173 19.64 -1.78 6.75
CA ASN A 173 19.62 -1.82 5.28
C ASN A 173 18.67 -2.89 4.79
N HIS A 174 17.37 -2.56 4.75
CA HIS A 174 16.29 -3.47 4.40
C HIS A 174 15.29 -2.78 3.46
N TYR A 175 15.00 -3.39 2.31
CA TYR A 175 14.28 -2.71 1.22
C TYR A 175 12.77 -2.51 1.44
N ALA A 176 12.11 -3.30 2.29
CA ALA A 176 10.65 -3.46 2.28
C ALA A 176 9.86 -2.15 2.42
N TYR A 177 10.24 -1.26 3.34
CA TYR A 177 9.57 0.03 3.47
C TYR A 177 9.92 1.04 2.37
N GLY A 178 10.87 0.70 1.50
CA GLY A 178 11.22 1.45 0.29
C GLY A 178 10.16 1.37 -0.82
N ALA A 179 9.11 0.55 -0.65
CA ALA A 179 7.94 0.51 -1.54
C ALA A 179 7.30 1.90 -1.77
N VAL A 180 7.46 2.85 -0.86
CA VAL A 180 7.03 4.24 -1.05
C VAL A 180 7.64 4.89 -2.28
N CYS A 181 8.83 4.46 -2.73
CA CYS A 181 9.49 5.01 -3.92
C CYS A 181 8.71 4.74 -5.21
N GLU A 182 8.07 3.56 -5.33
CA GLU A 182 7.18 3.26 -6.47
C GLU A 182 6.05 4.28 -6.54
N TRP A 183 5.38 4.54 -5.42
CA TRP A 183 4.31 5.53 -5.35
C TRP A 183 4.79 6.95 -5.69
N ILE A 184 6.00 7.33 -5.28
CA ILE A 184 6.58 8.64 -5.65
C ILE A 184 6.72 8.75 -7.17
N TRP A 185 7.17 7.68 -7.85
CA TRP A 185 7.27 7.66 -9.31
C TRP A 185 5.89 7.68 -9.99
N GLU A 186 4.99 6.82 -9.57
CA GLU A 186 3.70 6.64 -10.23
C GLU A 186 2.71 7.76 -9.92
N THR A 187 2.76 8.29 -8.68
CA THR A 187 1.79 9.28 -8.21
C THR A 187 2.36 10.69 -8.18
N ALA A 188 3.45 10.93 -7.45
CA ALA A 188 3.98 12.29 -7.35
C ALA A 188 4.58 12.76 -8.67
N ALA A 189 5.38 11.93 -9.34
CA ALA A 189 5.91 12.21 -10.67
C ALA A 189 4.90 11.90 -11.78
N GLY A 190 3.94 11.01 -11.54
CA GLY A 190 2.90 10.64 -12.49
C GLY A 190 3.39 9.78 -13.65
N ILE A 191 4.47 9.02 -13.49
CA ILE A 191 5.02 8.14 -14.53
C ILE A 191 4.59 6.71 -14.22
N ALA A 192 3.54 6.23 -14.90
CA ALA A 192 3.04 4.88 -14.75
C ALA A 192 2.95 4.14 -16.09
N ALA A 193 3.08 2.82 -16.06
CA ALA A 193 2.79 1.98 -17.20
C ALA A 193 1.29 1.72 -17.30
N ASP A 194 0.77 1.65 -18.51
CA ASP A 194 -0.57 1.10 -18.75
C ASP A 194 -0.51 -0.42 -18.58
N THR A 195 -1.26 -0.95 -17.63
CA THR A 195 -1.28 -2.40 -17.35
C THR A 195 -1.83 -3.22 -18.51
N SER A 196 -2.66 -2.63 -19.37
CA SER A 196 -3.15 -3.28 -20.61
C SER A 196 -2.10 -3.35 -21.70
N GLN A 197 -1.07 -2.50 -21.64
CA GLN A 197 0.06 -2.44 -22.57
C GLN A 197 1.39 -2.39 -21.82
N PRO A 198 1.78 -3.47 -21.12
CA PRO A 198 2.89 -3.47 -20.17
C PRO A 198 4.23 -3.15 -20.83
N GLY A 199 5.21 -2.76 -20.00
CA GLY A 199 6.56 -2.44 -20.46
C GLY A 199 6.72 -1.05 -21.02
N PHE A 200 5.85 -0.10 -20.63
CA PHE A 200 5.86 1.29 -21.08
C PHE A 200 5.67 1.44 -22.60
N LYS A 201 4.98 0.49 -23.25
CA LYS A 201 4.52 0.64 -24.64
C LYS A 201 3.48 1.73 -24.75
N HIS A 202 2.65 1.85 -23.73
CA HIS A 202 1.78 3.00 -23.48
C HIS A 202 2.10 3.56 -22.10
N ILE A 203 2.24 4.89 -22.02
CA ILE A 203 2.67 5.59 -20.79
C ILE A 203 1.47 6.37 -20.27
N VAL A 204 1.17 6.21 -19.00
CA VAL A 204 0.19 7.04 -18.30
C VAL A 204 0.94 8.16 -17.60
N MET A 205 0.69 9.41 -18.01
CA MET A 205 1.23 10.61 -17.38
C MET A 205 0.13 11.30 -16.58
N ARG A 206 0.11 11.07 -15.27
CA ARG A 206 -0.94 11.59 -14.38
C ARG A 206 -0.38 11.94 -13.01
N PRO A 207 0.42 13.01 -12.88
CA PRO A 207 0.90 13.45 -11.58
C PRO A 207 -0.26 13.88 -10.68
N VAL A 208 -0.13 13.60 -9.39
CA VAL A 208 -0.99 14.10 -8.33
C VAL A 208 -0.13 15.03 -7.46
N PRO A 209 -0.07 16.33 -7.78
CA PRO A 209 0.83 17.27 -7.10
C PRO A 209 0.39 17.55 -5.65
N ASP A 210 1.38 17.82 -4.78
CA ASP A 210 1.16 18.35 -3.44
C ASP A 210 2.08 19.55 -3.20
N LYS A 211 1.53 20.64 -2.67
CA LYS A 211 2.28 21.91 -2.45
C LYS A 211 3.50 21.74 -1.55
N ARG A 212 3.49 20.77 -0.64
CA ARG A 212 4.60 20.50 0.28
C ARG A 212 5.85 20.01 -0.44
N LEU A 213 5.71 19.36 -1.61
CA LEU A 213 6.86 19.01 -2.46
C LEU A 213 7.49 20.24 -3.13
N GLY A 214 6.69 21.27 -3.42
CA GLY A 214 7.12 22.44 -4.17
C GLY A 214 7.34 22.17 -5.65
N PHE A 215 8.12 21.15 -5.97
CA PHE A 215 8.36 20.68 -7.34
C PHE A 215 8.65 19.20 -7.38
N VAL A 216 8.48 18.60 -8.56
CA VAL A 216 9.00 17.26 -8.89
C VAL A 216 9.70 17.34 -10.23
N LYS A 217 10.85 16.69 -10.33
CA LYS A 217 11.59 16.46 -11.57
C LYS A 217 12.03 15.02 -11.61
N ALA A 218 11.45 14.26 -12.52
CA ALA A 218 11.65 12.81 -12.62
C ALA A 218 12.03 12.40 -14.05
N GLN A 219 12.88 11.40 -14.16
CA GLN A 219 13.25 10.83 -15.44
C GLN A 219 13.38 9.31 -15.30
N TYR A 220 12.66 8.58 -16.14
CA TYR A 220 12.71 7.12 -16.22
C TYR A 220 13.18 6.66 -17.60
N ARG A 221 14.13 5.75 -17.65
CA ARG A 221 14.60 5.14 -18.90
C ARG A 221 13.89 3.79 -19.10
N SER A 222 12.87 3.79 -19.94
CA SER A 222 12.18 2.58 -20.36
C SER A 222 12.85 1.92 -21.58
N ALA A 223 12.41 0.72 -21.94
CA ALA A 223 12.84 0.07 -23.18
C ALA A 223 12.44 0.87 -24.45
N ALA A 224 11.37 1.65 -24.38
CA ALA A 224 10.88 2.49 -25.50
C ALA A 224 11.55 3.88 -25.54
N GLY A 225 12.36 4.26 -24.55
CA GLY A 225 13.03 5.55 -24.49
C GLY A 225 12.95 6.22 -23.13
N VAL A 226 13.34 7.49 -23.08
CA VAL A 226 13.37 8.30 -21.87
C VAL A 226 12.04 9.01 -21.67
N ILE A 227 11.44 8.80 -20.50
CA ILE A 227 10.23 9.47 -20.03
C ILE A 227 10.64 10.53 -19.04
N LYS A 228 10.13 11.75 -19.19
CA LYS A 228 10.40 12.86 -18.26
C LYS A 228 9.09 13.45 -17.75
N SER A 229 9.06 13.74 -16.48
CA SER A 229 7.98 14.48 -15.82
C SER A 229 8.58 15.59 -14.97
N GLU A 230 8.05 16.79 -15.12
CA GLU A 230 8.48 17.93 -14.34
C GLU A 230 7.27 18.84 -14.09
N TRP A 231 7.09 19.23 -12.82
CA TRP A 231 6.10 20.20 -12.43
C TRP A 231 6.60 21.02 -11.21
N HIS A 232 6.07 22.20 -11.02
CA HIS A 232 6.33 23.06 -9.86
C HIS A 232 5.06 23.84 -9.51
N TYR A 233 5.02 24.33 -8.29
CA TYR A 233 4.06 25.33 -7.86
C TYR A 233 4.70 26.72 -7.94
N ASP A 234 3.94 27.68 -8.45
CA ASP A 234 4.30 29.12 -8.48
C ASP A 234 4.12 29.76 -7.10
#